data_63e852d0054594665dbc5fbed90dad0b
#
_entry.id   63e852d0054594665dbc5fbed90dad0b
#
_cell.length_a   1.000
_cell.length_b   1.000
_cell.length_c   1.000
_cell.angle_alpha   90.00
_cell.angle_beta   90.00
_cell.angle_gamma   90.00
#
_symmetry.space_group_name_H-M   'P 1'
#
loop_
_entity.id
_entity.type
_entity.pdbx_description
1 polymer ?
#
loop_
_entity_poly.entity_id
_entity_poly.type
_entity_poly.pdbx_seq_one_letter_code
_entity_poly.pdbx_strand_id
1 'polypeptide(L)'
;MAEKQYDELIEAFHKTWENFPGQARLIDKNHRVIAVNAFAAKNGRVPGEICAAFGAPESHKGCRKMEALSTGEGKLDRPFAERVRGWVPLKDWPDVVVHFSLAVPNVN
;
A
#
# COMPACT_ATOMS: atom_id res chain seq x y z
N MET A 1 16.91 14.47 6.98
CA MET A 1 16.47 13.26 7.65
C MET A 1 15.26 12.71 6.94
N ALA A 2 15.42 11.51 6.44
CA ALA A 2 14.37 10.90 5.63
C ALA A 2 13.04 10.73 6.40
N GLU A 3 13.11 10.40 7.69
CA GLU A 3 11.90 10.21 8.48
C GLU A 3 11.09 11.50 8.62
N LYS A 4 11.75 12.62 8.82
CA LYS A 4 11.06 13.91 8.96
C LYS A 4 10.36 14.32 7.69
N GLN A 5 10.89 13.90 6.55
CA GLN A 5 10.32 14.23 5.26
C GLN A 5 8.90 13.71 5.11
N TYR A 6 8.60 12.61 5.79
CA TYR A 6 7.30 11.96 5.66
C TYR A 6 6.38 12.15 6.85
N ASP A 7 6.78 12.90 7.89
CA ASP A 7 5.96 13.02 9.11
C ASP A 7 4.54 13.50 8.82
N GLU A 8 4.42 14.53 8.02
CA GLU A 8 3.13 15.10 7.66
C GLU A 8 2.30 14.11 6.85
N LEU A 9 2.96 13.40 5.95
CA LEU A 9 2.31 12.41 5.10
C LEU A 9 1.85 11.21 5.93
N ILE A 10 2.65 10.76 6.87
CA ILE A 10 2.31 9.66 7.76
C ILE A 10 1.07 10.02 8.59
N GLU A 11 1.02 11.24 9.11
CA GLU A 11 -0.13 11.69 9.87
C GLU A 11 -1.39 11.70 9.01
N ALA A 12 -1.30 12.22 7.79
CA ALA A 12 -2.42 12.22 6.86
C ALA A 12 -2.86 10.80 6.51
N PHE A 13 -1.91 9.89 6.32
CA PHE A 13 -2.20 8.50 6.04
C PHE A 13 -3.02 7.87 7.17
N HIS A 14 -2.60 8.07 8.42
CA HIS A 14 -3.33 7.51 9.55
C HIS A 14 -4.72 8.11 9.70
N LYS A 15 -4.88 9.38 9.39
CA LYS A 15 -6.21 10.01 9.45
C LYS A 15 -7.17 9.44 8.43
N THR A 16 -6.68 9.00 7.29
CA THR A 16 -7.54 8.59 6.19
C THR A 16 -7.65 7.08 6.03
N TRP A 17 -6.60 6.33 6.40
CA TRP A 17 -6.52 4.90 6.11
C TRP A 17 -6.50 4.01 7.35
N GLU A 18 -6.40 4.58 8.55
CA GLU A 18 -6.22 3.78 9.76
C GLU A 18 -7.31 2.74 9.95
N ASN A 19 -8.55 3.11 9.68
CA ASN A 19 -9.70 2.23 9.89
C ASN A 19 -10.22 1.58 8.61
N PHE A 20 -9.44 1.66 7.54
CA PHE A 20 -9.78 0.97 6.30
C PHE A 20 -9.90 -0.53 6.58
N PRO A 21 -10.97 -1.20 6.08
CA PRO A 21 -11.26 -2.62 6.42
C PRO A 21 -10.39 -3.63 5.68
N GLY A 22 -9.20 -3.26 5.33
CA GLY A 22 -8.20 -4.12 4.71
C GLY A 22 -6.83 -3.58 5.04
N GLN A 23 -5.80 -4.21 4.49
CA GLN A 23 -4.44 -3.71 4.66
C GLN A 23 -4.25 -2.45 3.83
N ALA A 24 -3.66 -1.43 4.43
CA ALA A 24 -3.20 -0.26 3.70
C ALA A 24 -1.80 0.09 4.20
N ARG A 25 -0.90 0.32 3.26
CA ARG A 25 0.49 0.64 3.55
C ARG A 25 0.93 1.78 2.68
N LEU A 26 1.72 2.67 3.26
CA LEU A 26 2.33 3.76 2.53
C LEU A 26 3.72 3.28 2.12
N ILE A 27 4.01 3.22 0.83
CA ILE A 27 5.22 2.57 0.30
C ILE A 27 5.91 3.49 -0.67
N ASP A 28 7.25 3.61 -0.56
CA ASP A 28 8.02 4.45 -1.48
C ASP A 28 8.44 3.66 -2.73
N LYS A 29 9.08 4.35 -3.66
CA LYS A 29 9.51 3.75 -4.93
C LYS A 29 10.54 2.63 -4.75
N ASN A 30 11.22 2.60 -3.62
CA ASN A 30 12.22 1.57 -3.32
C ASN A 30 11.63 0.40 -2.55
N HIS A 31 10.30 0.30 -2.50
CA HIS A 31 9.56 -0.78 -1.84
C HIS A 31 9.68 -0.74 -0.31
N ARG A 32 10.12 0.39 0.25
CA ARG A 32 10.18 0.54 1.71
C ARG A 32 8.80 0.94 2.22
N VAL A 33 8.33 0.23 3.23
CA VAL A 33 7.06 0.54 3.87
C VAL A 33 7.28 1.68 4.87
N ILE A 34 6.60 2.79 4.65
CA ILE A 34 6.73 4.00 5.48
C ILE A 34 5.75 3.97 6.64
N ALA A 35 4.54 3.49 6.40
CA ALA A 35 3.50 3.42 7.42
C ALA A 35 2.53 2.29 7.09
N VAL A 36 1.87 1.79 8.12
CA VAL A 36 0.87 0.73 7.99
C VAL A 36 -0.36 1.13 8.79
N ASN A 37 -1.55 0.72 8.33
CA ASN A 37 -2.76 0.97 9.08
C ASN A 37 -2.98 -0.11 10.14
N ALA A 38 -4.03 0.04 10.96
CA ALA A 38 -4.30 -0.90 12.05
C ALA A 38 -4.49 -2.33 11.56
N PHE A 39 -5.21 -2.52 10.45
CA PHE A 39 -5.44 -3.84 9.89
C PHE A 39 -4.13 -4.50 9.46
N ALA A 40 -3.26 -3.76 8.78
CA ALA A 40 -1.96 -4.29 8.36
C ALA A 40 -1.08 -4.63 9.56
N ALA A 41 -1.10 -3.80 10.60
CA ALA A 41 -0.32 -4.05 11.81
C ALA A 41 -0.76 -5.34 12.49
N LYS A 42 -2.06 -5.61 12.55
CA LYS A 42 -2.59 -6.85 13.11
C LYS A 42 -2.10 -8.07 12.34
N ASN A 43 -1.77 -7.91 11.07
CA ASN A 43 -1.30 -9.00 10.22
C ASN A 43 0.23 -9.03 10.12
N GLY A 44 0.91 -8.38 11.04
CA GLY A 44 2.36 -8.47 11.14
C GLY A 44 3.15 -7.52 10.27
N ARG A 45 2.48 -6.55 9.63
CA ARG A 45 3.21 -5.55 8.83
C ARG A 45 3.73 -4.45 9.72
N VAL A 46 4.95 -4.01 9.47
CA VAL A 46 5.59 -2.96 10.28
C VAL A 46 6.26 -1.95 9.36
N PRO A 47 6.34 -0.68 9.81
CA PRO A 47 7.10 0.32 9.06
C PRO A 47 8.58 -0.06 9.00
N GLY A 48 9.22 0.31 7.92
CA GLY A 48 10.63 0.04 7.71
C GLY A 48 10.92 -1.25 6.96
N GLU A 49 9.96 -2.15 6.88
CA GLU A 49 10.15 -3.39 6.13
C GLU A 49 10.20 -3.12 4.63
N ILE A 50 10.76 -4.06 3.88
CA ILE A 50 10.78 -3.99 2.43
C ILE A 50 9.61 -4.81 1.91
N CYS A 51 8.70 -4.18 1.18
CA CYS A 51 7.48 -4.80 0.71
C CYS A 51 7.75 -6.09 -0.08
N ALA A 52 8.73 -6.06 -0.97
CA ALA A 52 9.04 -7.20 -1.82
C ALA A 52 9.65 -8.38 -1.07
N ALA A 53 9.98 -8.21 0.21
CA ALA A 53 10.58 -9.28 1.02
C ALA A 53 9.54 -10.19 1.67
N PHE A 54 8.26 -9.89 1.53
CA PHE A 54 7.19 -10.62 2.22
C PHE A 54 6.37 -11.46 1.27
N GLY A 55 5.90 -12.58 1.80
CA GLY A 55 5.03 -13.47 1.08
C GLY A 55 5.77 -14.28 0.04
N ALA A 56 5.03 -15.14 -0.65
CA ALA A 56 5.59 -15.93 -1.74
C ALA A 56 5.90 -15.03 -2.92
N PRO A 57 6.88 -15.40 -3.76
CA PRO A 57 7.15 -14.62 -4.96
C PRO A 57 5.91 -14.36 -5.82
N GLU A 58 4.98 -15.29 -5.82
CA GLU A 58 3.75 -15.15 -6.59
C GLU A 58 2.90 -13.98 -6.12
N SER A 59 2.95 -13.63 -4.83
CA SER A 59 2.15 -12.54 -4.31
C SER A 59 2.63 -11.18 -4.80
N HIS A 60 3.83 -11.12 -5.38
CA HIS A 60 4.37 -9.87 -5.92
C HIS A 60 4.23 -9.78 -7.44
N LYS A 61 3.75 -10.84 -8.07
CA LYS A 61 3.48 -10.80 -9.50
C LYS A 61 2.29 -9.88 -9.74
N GLY A 62 2.39 -9.12 -10.80
CA GLY A 62 1.33 -8.19 -11.14
C GLY A 62 1.30 -6.93 -10.28
N CYS A 63 2.31 -6.71 -9.43
CA CYS A 63 2.38 -5.46 -8.67
C CYS A 63 2.46 -4.28 -9.63
N ARG A 64 1.55 -3.33 -9.47
CA ARG A 64 1.44 -2.21 -10.39
C ARG A 64 1.93 -0.90 -9.78
N LYS A 65 2.76 -0.99 -8.72
CA LYS A 65 3.23 0.19 -8.04
C LYS A 65 4.00 1.14 -8.96
N MET A 66 4.94 0.60 -9.73
CA MET A 66 5.75 1.44 -10.61
C MET A 66 4.92 2.03 -11.73
N GLU A 67 3.94 1.30 -12.21
CA GLU A 67 3.00 1.82 -13.20
C GLU A 67 2.20 2.99 -12.64
N ALA A 68 1.69 2.84 -11.41
CA ALA A 68 0.94 3.91 -10.75
C ALA A 68 1.82 5.14 -10.56
N LEU A 69 3.06 4.96 -10.13
CA LEU A 69 3.98 6.08 -9.93
C LEU A 69 4.33 6.78 -11.23
N SER A 70 4.55 6.02 -12.30
CA SER A 70 4.95 6.63 -13.58
C SER A 70 3.80 7.33 -14.28
N THR A 71 2.56 6.87 -14.11
CA THR A 71 1.40 7.48 -14.77
C THR A 71 0.69 8.51 -13.91
N GLY A 72 0.90 8.47 -12.60
CA GLY A 72 0.16 9.33 -11.67
C GLY A 72 -1.30 8.93 -11.51
N GLU A 73 -1.65 7.72 -11.92
CA GLU A 73 -3.02 7.22 -11.86
C GLU A 73 -3.13 6.04 -10.94
N GLY A 74 -4.25 5.95 -10.21
CA GLY A 74 -4.54 4.78 -9.38
C GLY A 74 -4.69 3.54 -10.24
N LYS A 75 -4.23 2.42 -9.74
CA LYS A 75 -4.32 1.12 -10.42
C LYS A 75 -4.98 0.12 -9.51
N LEU A 76 -5.71 -0.80 -10.10
CA LEU A 76 -6.40 -1.87 -9.38
C LEU A 76 -6.14 -3.19 -10.07
N ASP A 77 -6.15 -4.26 -9.29
CA ASP A 77 -6.23 -5.60 -9.87
C ASP A 77 -7.02 -6.51 -8.92
N ARG A 78 -7.30 -7.70 -9.41
CA ARG A 78 -8.04 -8.71 -8.65
C ARG A 78 -7.29 -10.02 -8.81
N PRO A 79 -6.29 -10.29 -7.93
CA PRO A 79 -5.50 -11.52 -8.06
C PRO A 79 -6.33 -12.77 -7.83
N PHE A 80 -7.38 -12.68 -7.02
CA PHE A 80 -8.34 -13.76 -6.77
C PHE A 80 -9.74 -13.17 -6.80
N ALA A 81 -10.75 -14.03 -6.98
CA ALA A 81 -12.14 -13.58 -7.01
C ALA A 81 -12.53 -12.78 -5.75
N GLU A 82 -11.92 -13.11 -4.62
CA GLU A 82 -12.30 -12.56 -3.32
C GLU A 82 -11.31 -11.52 -2.80
N ARG A 83 -10.40 -11.00 -3.66
CA ARG A 83 -9.41 -10.03 -3.23
C ARG A 83 -9.17 -8.97 -4.29
N VAL A 84 -9.20 -7.74 -3.86
CA VAL A 84 -8.90 -6.59 -4.71
C VAL A 84 -7.66 -5.91 -4.12
N ARG A 85 -6.72 -5.54 -4.99
CA ARG A 85 -5.56 -4.76 -4.61
C ARG A 85 -5.58 -3.44 -5.36
N GLY A 86 -4.98 -2.43 -4.76
CA GLY A 86 -4.87 -1.14 -5.40
C GLY A 86 -3.58 -0.43 -5.05
N TRP A 87 -3.18 0.45 -5.93
CA TRP A 87 -2.00 1.31 -5.80
C TRP A 87 -2.45 2.71 -6.12
N VAL A 88 -2.41 3.59 -5.11
CA VAL A 88 -2.93 4.96 -5.23
C VAL A 88 -1.74 5.91 -5.14
N PRO A 89 -1.34 6.53 -6.25
CA PRO A 89 -0.28 7.55 -6.19
C PRO A 89 -0.81 8.78 -5.48
N LEU A 90 0.07 9.51 -4.84
CA LEU A 90 -0.32 10.65 -4.02
C LEU A 90 0.00 11.95 -4.73
N LYS A 91 -0.93 12.90 -4.64
CA LYS A 91 -0.70 14.23 -5.13
C LYS A 91 0.45 14.86 -4.33
N ASP A 92 1.37 15.50 -5.02
CA ASP A 92 2.51 16.20 -4.43
C ASP A 92 3.57 15.27 -3.80
N TRP A 93 3.41 13.95 -3.95
CA TRP A 93 4.38 12.97 -3.44
C TRP A 93 4.66 11.93 -4.52
N PRO A 94 5.44 12.31 -5.56
CA PRO A 94 5.56 11.48 -6.77
C PRO A 94 6.25 10.14 -6.58
N ASP A 95 6.91 9.92 -5.45
CA ASP A 95 7.64 8.68 -5.20
C ASP A 95 6.94 7.75 -4.20
N VAL A 96 5.70 8.04 -3.85
CA VAL A 96 5.01 7.31 -2.78
C VAL A 96 3.62 6.90 -3.24
N VAL A 97 3.20 5.70 -2.85
CA VAL A 97 1.83 5.22 -3.12
C VAL A 97 1.23 4.68 -1.84
N VAL A 98 -0.11 4.66 -1.77
CA VAL A 98 -0.83 3.83 -0.82
C VAL A 98 -1.16 2.53 -1.55
N HIS A 99 -0.67 1.41 -1.02
CA HIS A 99 -1.00 0.09 -1.54
C HIS A 99 -1.97 -0.56 -0.57
N PHE A 100 -3.16 -0.89 -1.06
CA PHE A 100 -4.15 -1.55 -0.23
C PHE A 100 -4.50 -2.92 -0.78
N SER A 101 -4.97 -3.79 0.12
CA SER A 101 -5.44 -5.11 -0.23
C SER A 101 -6.70 -5.38 0.59
N LEU A 102 -7.77 -5.72 -0.06
CA LEU A 102 -9.08 -5.84 0.56
C LEU A 102 -9.70 -7.18 0.19
N ALA A 103 -10.18 -7.91 1.19
CA ALA A 103 -10.97 -9.11 0.95
C ALA A 103 -12.38 -8.67 0.59
N VAL A 104 -12.87 -9.15 -0.55
CA VAL A 104 -14.20 -8.84 -1.03
C VAL A 104 -14.99 -10.12 -1.06
N PRO A 105 -16.02 -10.27 -0.22
CA PRO A 105 -16.82 -11.50 -0.23
C PRO A 105 -17.43 -11.74 -1.59
N ASN A 106 -17.49 -13.01 -1.98
CA ASN A 106 -18.15 -13.39 -3.22
C ASN A 106 -19.65 -13.39 -2.96
N VAL A 107 -20.33 -12.40 -3.50
CA VAL A 107 -21.77 -12.24 -3.31
C VAL A 107 -22.47 -12.62 -4.60
N ASN A 108 -23.10 -13.76 -4.59
CA ASN A 108 -23.90 -14.21 -5.74
C ASN A 108 -25.32 -14.39 -5.36
#